data_e8ddafb4973f3187264b068b155c32e1
#
_entry.id   e8ddafb4973f3187264b068b155c32e1
#
_cell.length_a   1.000
_cell.length_b   1.000
_cell.length_c   1.000
_cell.angle_alpha   90.00
_cell.angle_beta   90.00
_cell.angle_gamma   90.00
#
_symmetry.space_group_name_H-M   'P 1'
#
loop_
_entity.id
_entity.type
_entity.pdbx_description
1 polymer ?
#
loop_
_entity_poly.entity_id
_entity_poly.type
_entity_poly.pdbx_seq_one_letter_code
_entity_poly.pdbx_strand_id
1 'polypeptide(L)'
;MSIGSIYLITGSAMLFYGADWIVKGGSQLAKYFGLSTIVIGLTVVAFGTSLPELVVSLAASLEGSTTIAVGNVVGSNIANVGLVLGLSSLVFPLTMKLTQVKIDLGIYMIVCLLFT
;
A
#
# COMPACT_ATOMS: atom_id res chain seq x y z
N MET A 1 -29.81 -3.34 7.97
CA MET A 1 -28.56 -3.22 7.21
C MET A 1 -28.93 -3.24 5.73
N SER A 2 -28.50 -2.25 4.95
CA SER A 2 -28.77 -2.27 3.52
C SER A 2 -27.89 -3.33 2.83
N ILE A 3 -28.36 -3.90 1.73
CA ILE A 3 -27.60 -4.89 0.92
C ILE A 3 -26.21 -4.35 0.56
N GLY A 4 -26.11 -3.04 0.27
CA GLY A 4 -24.84 -2.38 -0.01
C GLY A 4 -23.84 -2.41 1.16
N SER A 5 -24.32 -2.31 2.42
CA SER A 5 -23.43 -2.41 3.59
C SER A 5 -22.86 -3.83 3.75
N ILE A 6 -23.62 -4.86 3.38
CA ILE A 6 -23.14 -6.25 3.41
C ILE A 6 -22.05 -6.45 2.37
N TYR A 7 -22.26 -5.98 1.14
CA TYR A 7 -21.25 -6.08 0.07
C TYR A 7 -19.97 -5.30 0.42
N LEU A 8 -20.10 -4.12 1.03
CA LEU A 8 -18.95 -3.34 1.47
C LEU A 8 -18.12 -4.09 2.51
N ILE A 9 -18.76 -4.62 3.54
CA ILE A 9 -18.08 -5.33 4.63
C ILE A 9 -17.44 -6.64 4.12
N THR A 10 -18.19 -7.44 3.37
CA THR A 10 -17.69 -8.72 2.84
C THR A 10 -16.56 -8.49 1.82
N GLY A 11 -16.72 -7.54 0.90
CA GLY A 11 -15.70 -7.19 -0.08
C GLY A 11 -14.40 -6.68 0.58
N SER A 12 -14.52 -5.79 1.56
CA SER A 12 -13.35 -5.31 2.31
C SER A 12 -12.66 -6.43 3.08
N ALA A 13 -13.41 -7.34 3.70
CA ALA A 13 -12.85 -8.50 4.39
C ALA A 13 -12.11 -9.43 3.40
N MET A 14 -12.70 -9.70 2.24
CA MET A 14 -12.07 -10.54 1.21
C MET A 14 -10.77 -9.92 0.68
N LEU A 15 -10.75 -8.61 0.45
CA LEU A 15 -9.53 -7.90 0.04
C LEU A 15 -8.45 -7.98 1.10
N PHE A 16 -8.81 -7.75 2.37
CA PHE A 16 -7.86 -7.80 3.49
C PHE A 16 -7.25 -9.20 3.65
N TYR A 17 -8.07 -10.23 3.74
CA TYR A 17 -7.58 -11.61 3.91
C TYR A 17 -6.83 -12.12 2.67
N GLY A 18 -7.27 -11.75 1.47
CA GLY A 18 -6.58 -12.09 0.24
C GLY A 18 -5.18 -11.50 0.17
N ALA A 19 -5.03 -10.21 0.49
CA ALA A 19 -3.74 -9.55 0.56
C ALA A 19 -2.84 -10.17 1.64
N ASP A 20 -3.37 -10.45 2.84
CA ASP A 20 -2.62 -11.10 3.93
C ASP A 20 -2.08 -12.48 3.53
N TRP A 21 -2.88 -13.29 2.84
CA TRP A 21 -2.45 -14.60 2.34
C TRP A 21 -1.35 -14.49 1.28
N ILE A 22 -1.45 -13.53 0.37
CA ILE A 22 -0.43 -13.30 -0.65
C ILE A 22 0.88 -12.85 0.02
N VAL A 23 0.82 -11.94 0.99
CA VAL A 23 2.00 -11.50 1.74
C VAL A 23 2.65 -12.65 2.49
N LYS A 24 1.87 -13.46 3.21
CA LYS A 24 2.38 -14.61 3.98
C LYS A 24 2.99 -15.66 3.05
N GLY A 25 2.27 -16.09 2.02
CA GLY A 25 2.75 -17.09 1.07
C GLY A 25 3.96 -16.61 0.28
N GLY A 26 3.92 -15.40 -0.24
CA GLY A 26 5.03 -14.81 -0.97
C GLY A 26 6.28 -14.61 -0.10
N SER A 27 6.10 -14.20 1.16
CA SER A 27 7.22 -14.07 2.11
C SER A 27 7.86 -15.41 2.46
N GLN A 28 7.07 -16.47 2.61
CA GLN A 28 7.59 -17.82 2.85
C GLN A 28 8.37 -18.33 1.64
N LEU A 29 7.83 -18.15 0.45
CA LEU A 29 8.50 -18.56 -0.79
C LEU A 29 9.81 -17.78 -1.00
N ALA A 30 9.79 -16.47 -0.77
CA ALA A 30 10.97 -15.62 -0.88
C ALA A 30 12.08 -16.03 0.12
N LYS A 31 11.70 -16.40 1.35
CA LYS A 31 12.63 -16.97 2.35
C LYS A 31 13.21 -18.30 1.88
N TYR A 32 12.40 -19.16 1.28
CA TYR A 32 12.87 -20.44 0.74
C TYR A 32 13.94 -20.22 -0.35
N PHE A 33 13.83 -19.17 -1.16
CA PHE A 33 14.85 -18.77 -2.15
C PHE A 33 16.05 -18.00 -1.53
N GLY A 34 16.13 -17.87 -0.23
CA GLY A 34 17.26 -17.25 0.47
C GLY A 34 17.26 -15.72 0.42
N LEU A 35 16.15 -15.07 0.08
CA LEU A 35 16.06 -13.62 0.09
C LEU A 35 16.12 -13.05 1.50
N SER A 36 16.80 -11.92 1.67
CA SER A 36 16.88 -11.24 2.96
C SER A 36 15.53 -10.67 3.39
N THR A 37 15.30 -10.55 4.70
CA THR A 37 14.06 -10.01 5.26
C THR A 37 13.78 -8.58 4.77
N ILE A 38 14.83 -7.79 4.53
CA ILE A 38 14.72 -6.42 4.00
C ILE A 38 14.16 -6.46 2.57
N VAL A 39 14.72 -7.31 1.71
CA VAL A 39 14.25 -7.46 0.32
C VAL A 39 12.79 -7.93 0.30
N ILE A 40 12.43 -8.90 1.15
CA ILE A 40 11.05 -9.38 1.26
C ILE A 40 10.10 -8.25 1.69
N GLY A 41 10.49 -7.44 2.66
CA GLY A 41 9.70 -6.29 3.12
C GLY A 41 9.50 -5.25 2.02
N LEU A 42 10.57 -4.88 1.31
CA LEU A 42 10.54 -3.86 0.26
C LEU A 42 9.84 -4.32 -1.03
N THR A 43 9.67 -5.61 -1.23
CA THR A 43 9.06 -6.17 -2.45
C THR A 43 7.73 -6.85 -2.15
N VAL A 44 7.77 -8.05 -1.57
CA VAL A 44 6.57 -8.89 -1.38
C VAL A 44 5.55 -8.22 -0.45
N VAL A 45 6.01 -7.70 0.70
CA VAL A 45 5.12 -7.06 1.66
C VAL A 45 4.59 -5.74 1.09
N ALA A 46 5.45 -4.90 0.52
CA ALA A 46 5.03 -3.63 -0.07
C ALA A 46 4.02 -3.83 -1.21
N PHE A 47 4.27 -4.79 -2.11
CA PHE A 47 3.33 -5.15 -3.17
C PHE A 47 2.01 -5.67 -2.61
N GLY A 48 2.06 -6.61 -1.66
CA GLY A 48 0.87 -7.23 -1.08
C GLY A 48 -0.03 -6.24 -0.33
N THR A 49 0.56 -5.28 0.37
CA THR A 49 -0.21 -4.23 1.06
C THR A 49 -0.86 -3.22 0.10
N SER A 50 -0.33 -3.06 -1.11
CA SER A 50 -0.91 -2.21 -2.16
C SER A 50 -1.91 -2.94 -3.07
N LEU A 51 -2.10 -4.24 -2.91
CA LEU A 51 -3.06 -5.01 -3.73
C LEU A 51 -4.51 -4.55 -3.59
N PRO A 52 -5.04 -4.25 -2.39
CA PRO A 52 -6.39 -3.73 -2.25
C PRO A 52 -6.61 -2.44 -3.06
N GLU A 53 -5.69 -1.51 -3.00
CA GLU A 53 -5.74 -0.26 -3.74
C GLU A 53 -5.66 -0.49 -5.25
N LEU A 54 -4.82 -1.43 -5.68
CA LEU A 54 -4.70 -1.80 -7.09
C LEU A 54 -6.02 -2.38 -7.62
N VAL A 55 -6.64 -3.30 -6.89
CA VAL A 55 -7.89 -3.94 -7.30
C VAL A 55 -9.02 -2.92 -7.38
N VAL A 56 -9.15 -2.05 -6.39
CA VAL A 56 -10.18 -0.99 -6.37
C VAL A 56 -9.97 0.00 -7.51
N SER A 57 -8.74 0.46 -7.75
CA SER A 57 -8.43 1.41 -8.82
C SER A 57 -8.64 0.79 -10.22
N LEU A 58 -8.27 -0.48 -10.38
CA LEU A 58 -8.48 -1.20 -11.64
C LEU A 58 -9.97 -1.40 -11.91
N ALA A 59 -10.75 -1.86 -10.95
CA ALA A 59 -12.19 -2.02 -11.06
C ALA A 59 -12.88 -0.69 -11.42
N ALA A 60 -12.57 0.39 -10.71
CA ALA A 60 -13.09 1.71 -10.97
C ALA A 60 -12.74 2.20 -12.38
N SER A 61 -11.52 1.94 -12.85
CA SER A 61 -11.07 2.31 -14.20
C SER A 61 -11.82 1.52 -15.28
N LEU A 62 -12.05 0.24 -15.07
CA LEU A 62 -12.81 -0.61 -16.00
C LEU A 62 -14.30 -0.20 -16.09
N GLU A 63 -14.85 0.32 -14.99
CA GLU A 63 -16.21 0.89 -14.94
C GLU A 63 -16.29 2.33 -15.47
N GLY A 64 -15.18 2.91 -15.97
CA GLY A 64 -15.11 4.28 -16.46
C GLY A 64 -15.07 5.35 -15.37
N SER A 65 -14.95 4.98 -14.11
CA SER A 65 -14.93 5.88 -12.95
C SER A 65 -13.51 6.35 -12.62
N THR A 66 -12.87 7.07 -13.53
CA THR A 66 -11.47 7.53 -13.42
C THR A 66 -11.23 8.36 -12.15
N THR A 67 -12.22 9.18 -11.76
CA THR A 67 -12.13 10.00 -10.53
C THR A 67 -11.98 9.15 -9.28
N ILE A 68 -12.68 8.01 -9.21
CA ILE A 68 -12.57 7.07 -8.09
C ILE A 68 -11.19 6.41 -8.10
N ALA A 69 -10.69 5.98 -9.27
CA ALA A 69 -9.37 5.38 -9.39
C ALA A 69 -8.26 6.33 -8.94
N VAL A 70 -8.25 7.57 -9.45
CA VAL A 70 -7.27 8.60 -9.05
C VAL A 70 -7.42 8.96 -7.58
N GLY A 71 -8.64 9.17 -7.10
CA GLY A 71 -8.93 9.48 -5.69
C GLY A 71 -8.45 8.39 -4.75
N ASN A 72 -8.59 7.10 -5.11
CA ASN A 72 -8.10 5.97 -4.32
C ASN A 72 -6.57 5.97 -4.23
N VAL A 73 -5.86 6.15 -5.35
CA VAL A 73 -4.38 6.18 -5.38
C VAL A 73 -3.83 7.36 -4.57
N VAL A 74 -4.34 8.57 -4.80
CA VAL A 74 -3.89 9.78 -4.10
C VAL A 74 -4.28 9.71 -2.62
N GLY A 75 -5.51 9.31 -2.33
CA GLY A 75 -6.04 9.20 -0.96
C GLY A 75 -5.29 8.18 -0.11
N SER A 76 -4.96 7.01 -0.66
CA SER A 76 -4.18 6.00 0.05
C SER A 76 -2.76 6.48 0.37
N ASN A 77 -2.10 7.19 -0.55
CA ASN A 77 -0.78 7.79 -0.28
C ASN A 77 -0.85 8.84 0.85
N ILE A 78 -1.85 9.72 0.83
CA ILE A 78 -2.06 10.71 1.89
C ILE A 78 -2.33 10.00 3.23
N ALA A 79 -3.17 8.96 3.25
CA ALA A 79 -3.48 8.20 4.46
C ALA A 79 -2.23 7.46 4.99
N ASN A 80 -1.44 6.85 4.11
CA ASN A 80 -0.21 6.15 4.51
C ASN A 80 0.81 7.10 5.15
N VAL A 81 1.01 8.29 4.60
CA VAL A 81 1.94 9.27 5.16
C VAL A 81 1.34 9.98 6.37
N GLY A 82 0.13 10.52 6.25
CA GLY A 82 -0.48 11.34 7.30
C GLY A 82 -0.96 10.54 8.50
N LEU A 83 -1.67 9.43 8.26
CA LEU A 83 -2.29 8.63 9.31
C LEU A 83 -1.37 7.51 9.78
N VAL A 84 -0.91 6.63 8.88
CA VAL A 84 -0.15 5.44 9.28
C VAL A 84 1.22 5.82 9.79
N LEU A 85 2.02 6.56 9.02
CA LEU A 85 3.34 7.00 9.42
C LEU A 85 3.26 8.01 10.59
N GLY A 86 2.31 8.94 10.55
CA GLY A 86 2.08 9.92 11.61
C GLY A 86 1.76 9.25 12.95
N LEU A 87 0.79 8.35 13.01
CA LEU A 87 0.44 7.62 14.24
C LEU A 87 1.57 6.68 14.68
N SER A 88 2.23 5.99 13.75
CA SER A 88 3.35 5.11 14.07
C SER A 88 4.50 5.88 14.74
N SER A 89 4.79 7.09 14.28
CA SER A 89 5.85 7.94 14.84
C SER A 89 5.54 8.45 16.25
N LEU A 90 4.26 8.57 16.62
CA LEU A 90 3.84 8.92 17.98
C LEU A 90 4.02 7.77 18.97
N VAL A 91 3.85 6.52 18.50
CA VAL A 91 3.97 5.33 19.34
C VAL A 91 5.43 4.84 19.41
N PHE A 92 6.13 4.87 18.28
CA PHE A 92 7.53 4.47 18.16
C PHE A 92 8.33 5.56 17.46
N PRO A 93 9.24 6.27 18.17
CA PRO A 93 10.08 7.29 17.55
C PRO A 93 10.91 6.68 16.42
N LEU A 94 10.71 7.16 15.22
CA LEU A 94 11.44 6.71 14.04
C LEU A 94 12.82 7.37 14.02
N THR A 95 13.86 6.62 14.38
CA THR A 95 15.25 7.09 14.26
C THR A 95 15.76 6.79 12.85
N MET A 96 15.69 7.78 11.96
CA MET A 96 16.22 7.68 10.60
C MET A 96 17.48 8.51 10.42
N LYS A 97 18.45 7.99 9.66
CA LYS A 97 19.63 8.78 9.26
C LYS A 97 19.21 9.77 8.18
N LEU A 98 19.43 11.06 8.41
CA LEU A 98 19.11 12.15 7.47
C LEU A 98 19.61 11.90 6.04
N THR A 99 20.73 11.18 5.88
CA THR A 99 21.30 10.87 4.57
C THR A 99 20.43 9.91 3.74
N GLN A 100 19.80 8.94 4.39
CA GLN A 100 18.89 8.01 3.72
C GLN A 100 17.60 8.72 3.30
N VAL A 101 17.02 9.50 4.22
CA VAL A 101 15.79 10.27 3.95
C VAL A 101 15.94 11.25 2.80
N LYS A 102 17.10 11.89 2.64
CA LYS A 102 17.34 12.84 1.54
C LYS A 102 17.30 12.20 0.16
N ILE A 103 17.84 10.99 0.02
CA ILE A 103 17.85 10.27 -1.25
C ILE A 103 16.42 9.84 -1.62
N ASP A 104 15.71 9.23 -0.68
CA ASP A 104 14.35 8.77 -0.88
C ASP A 104 13.40 9.94 -1.18
N LEU A 105 13.54 11.05 -0.46
CA LEU A 105 12.79 12.28 -0.70
C LEU A 105 13.08 12.87 -2.09
N GLY A 106 14.34 12.84 -2.53
CA GLY A 106 14.74 13.27 -3.88
C GLY A 106 14.07 12.44 -4.97
N ILE A 107 14.09 11.13 -4.84
CA ILE A 107 13.43 10.21 -5.78
C ILE A 107 11.92 10.45 -5.78
N TYR A 108 11.31 10.59 -4.59
CA TYR A 108 9.88 10.86 -4.47
C TYR A 108 9.48 12.18 -5.15
N MET A 109 10.25 13.24 -4.96
CA MET A 109 10.01 14.54 -5.61
C MET A 109 10.11 14.47 -7.13
N ILE A 110 11.08 13.71 -7.67
CA ILE A 110 11.23 13.49 -9.11
C ILE A 110 10.00 12.75 -9.66
N VAL A 111 9.58 11.68 -8.97
CA VAL A 111 8.38 10.92 -9.39
C VAL A 111 7.13 11.81 -9.36
N CYS A 112 6.94 12.61 -8.31
CA CYS A 112 5.80 13.53 -8.23
C CYS A 112 5.80 14.55 -9.38
N LEU A 113 6.97 15.09 -9.75
CA LEU A 113 7.10 16.04 -10.86
C LEU A 113 6.83 15.42 -12.23
N LEU A 114 7.07 14.12 -12.39
CA LEU A 114 6.78 13.41 -13.63
C LEU A 114 5.28 13.11 -13.80
N PHE A 115 4.51 13.13 -12.71
CA PHE A 115 3.07 12.87 -12.71
C PHE A 115 2.22 14.16 -12.77
N THR A 116 2.84 15.34 -12.80
CA THR A 116 2.15 16.63 -12.89
C THR A 116 2.20 17.17 -14.30
#